data_8db57499a43c903281fab48533c81494
#
_entry.id   8db57499a43c903281fab48533c81494
#
_cell.length_a   1.000
_cell.length_b   1.000
_cell.length_c   1.000
_cell.angle_alpha   90.00
_cell.angle_beta   90.00
_cell.angle_gamma   90.00
#
_symmetry.space_group_name_H-M   'P 1'
#
loop_
_entity.id
_entity.type
_entity.pdbx_description
1 polymer ?
#
loop_
_entity_poly.entity_id
_entity_poly.type
_entity_poly.pdbx_seq_one_letter_code
_entity_poly.pdbx_strand_id
1 'polypeptide(L)'
;MKSRLFYTALLLVFGVTAGWLASNTLLPLPWMIGSLLACAAWSIKFGDKIAPPSYAFPQRLRKCFIAVIGVMIGSQVTPDLLRQLTTYIPSLFGLLIFSWCAHFLNYKIFLIAGKYDRATAFFSSAPGGLMESIAMSEQYGGEIKIVTLQQFLRIILVIILVPIIISVWFGGPVGSASGMTVNENSNITVSDLIYILILIAVGLGLGSQLRMPAGHLLGPMLVTALFSVGMNYRIFLPDILIVVAQIIIGTSLGARFFGMDKNILWTATRLSVMSVILMLILAFLFVMALQYLSVITPMTLFISFAPGGVTEMSLIALSVASSPALVSAHHIFRIIITVSLLVSYTIGGSKNLINCKF
;
A
#
# COMPACT_ATOMS: atom_id res chain seq x y z
N MET A 1 -7.39 24.82 15.32
CA MET A 1 -7.69 24.48 13.92
C MET A 1 -6.74 25.16 12.93
N LYS A 2 -6.55 26.49 13.00
CA LYS A 2 -5.64 27.24 12.10
C LYS A 2 -4.18 26.71 12.09
N SER A 3 -3.61 26.34 13.23
CA SER A 3 -2.25 25.80 13.31
C SER A 3 -2.08 24.43 12.65
N ARG A 4 -3.10 23.56 12.72
CA ARG A 4 -3.05 22.23 12.06
C ARG A 4 -3.12 22.33 10.53
N LEU A 5 -3.96 23.24 10.01
CA LEU A 5 -4.05 23.50 8.58
C LEU A 5 -2.75 24.10 8.04
N PHE A 6 -2.19 25.06 8.78
CA PHE A 6 -0.90 25.66 8.42
C PHE A 6 0.22 24.61 8.36
N TYR A 7 0.32 23.74 9.38
CA TYR A 7 1.33 22.68 9.40
C TYR A 7 1.12 21.65 8.27
N THR A 8 -0.13 21.32 7.95
CA THR A 8 -0.43 20.45 6.81
C THR A 8 0.01 21.09 5.48
N ALA A 9 -0.30 22.39 5.29
CA ALA A 9 0.14 23.12 4.10
C ALA A 9 1.68 23.17 4.01
N LEU A 10 2.37 23.41 5.13
CA LEU A 10 3.83 23.37 5.20
C LEU A 10 4.39 22.01 4.75
N LEU A 11 3.84 20.91 5.28
CA LEU A 11 4.25 19.56 4.88
C LEU A 11 3.98 19.28 3.39
N LEU A 12 2.86 19.76 2.86
CA LEU A 12 2.54 19.61 1.45
C LEU A 12 3.51 20.39 0.56
N VAL A 13 3.80 21.64 0.89
CA VAL A 13 4.80 22.44 0.17
C VAL A 13 6.18 21.74 0.20
N PHE A 14 6.58 21.25 1.37
CA PHE A 14 7.82 20.51 1.52
C PHE A 14 7.80 19.18 0.72
N GLY A 15 6.66 18.49 0.71
CA GLY A 15 6.46 17.29 -0.10
C GLY A 15 6.52 17.55 -1.60
N VAL A 16 5.91 18.65 -2.08
CA VAL A 16 5.96 19.08 -3.48
C VAL A 16 7.39 19.39 -3.90
N THR A 17 8.10 20.22 -3.13
CA THR A 17 9.48 20.60 -3.44
C THR A 17 10.42 19.40 -3.48
N ALA A 18 10.28 18.48 -2.51
CA ALA A 18 11.07 17.25 -2.47
C ALA A 18 10.72 16.28 -3.60
N GLY A 19 9.44 16.15 -3.94
CA GLY A 19 8.98 15.37 -5.08
C GLY A 19 9.53 15.92 -6.41
N TRP A 20 9.51 17.25 -6.56
CA TRP A 20 10.09 17.93 -7.72
C TRP A 20 11.61 17.74 -7.81
N LEU A 21 12.33 17.87 -6.71
CA LEU A 21 13.78 17.58 -6.68
C LEU A 21 14.07 16.12 -7.04
N ALA A 22 13.28 15.19 -6.50
CA ALA A 22 13.39 13.77 -6.80
C ALA A 22 13.07 13.46 -8.27
N SER A 23 12.16 14.21 -8.91
CA SER A 23 11.81 13.99 -10.33
C SER A 23 12.95 14.29 -11.30
N ASN A 24 13.97 15.02 -10.86
CA ASN A 24 15.20 15.26 -11.60
C ASN A 24 16.26 14.16 -11.37
N THR A 25 15.92 13.11 -10.64
CA THR A 25 16.79 11.96 -10.38
C THR A 25 16.23 10.70 -11.05
N LEU A 26 16.99 9.61 -11.04
CA LEU A 26 16.56 8.30 -11.55
C LEU A 26 15.68 7.53 -10.54
N LEU A 27 15.15 8.21 -9.52
CA LEU A 27 14.28 7.58 -8.52
C LEU A 27 12.94 7.17 -9.16
N PRO A 28 12.53 5.90 -9.03
CA PRO A 28 11.19 5.48 -9.44
C PRO A 28 10.13 6.13 -8.54
N LEU A 29 8.98 6.47 -9.11
CA LEU A 29 7.90 7.19 -8.40
C LEU A 29 8.40 8.42 -7.60
N PRO A 30 9.13 9.34 -8.23
CA PRO A 30 9.89 10.37 -7.52
C PRO A 30 8.98 11.27 -6.69
N TRP A 31 7.78 11.58 -7.16
CA TRP A 31 6.82 12.42 -6.44
C TRP A 31 6.36 11.79 -5.13
N MET A 32 6.14 10.46 -5.11
CA MET A 32 5.72 9.74 -3.91
C MET A 32 6.89 9.49 -2.96
N ILE A 33 8.01 8.98 -3.46
CA ILE A 33 9.18 8.64 -2.62
C ILE A 33 9.85 9.91 -2.09
N GLY A 34 10.01 10.94 -2.93
CA GLY A 34 10.59 12.22 -2.52
C GLY A 34 9.78 12.89 -1.41
N SER A 35 8.45 13.02 -1.59
CA SER A 35 7.58 13.59 -0.57
C SER A 35 7.55 12.76 0.72
N LEU A 36 7.56 11.43 0.62
CA LEU A 36 7.59 10.52 1.76
C LEU A 36 8.86 10.70 2.58
N LEU A 37 10.03 10.58 1.94
CA LEU A 37 11.32 10.63 2.64
C LEU A 37 11.57 12.01 3.28
N ALA A 38 11.28 13.08 2.55
CA ALA A 38 11.46 14.43 3.07
C ALA A 38 10.53 14.71 4.25
N CYS A 39 9.24 14.37 4.13
CA CYS A 39 8.28 14.57 5.22
C CYS A 39 8.57 13.64 6.41
N ALA A 40 9.09 12.43 6.21
CA ALA A 40 9.51 11.55 7.29
C ALA A 40 10.71 12.15 8.04
N ALA A 41 11.75 12.56 7.32
CA ALA A 41 12.92 13.20 7.92
C ALA A 41 12.54 14.49 8.68
N TRP A 42 11.66 15.32 8.11
CA TRP A 42 11.13 16.51 8.77
C TRP A 42 10.37 16.15 10.05
N SER A 43 9.47 15.17 9.98
CA SER A 43 8.65 14.74 11.12
C SER A 43 9.48 14.20 12.27
N ILE A 44 10.55 13.43 11.98
CA ILE A 44 11.47 12.89 12.99
C ILE A 44 12.34 14.00 13.62
N LYS A 45 12.81 14.96 12.81
CA LYS A 45 13.78 15.96 13.28
C LYS A 45 13.14 17.17 13.94
N PHE A 46 12.05 17.65 13.39
CA PHE A 46 11.40 18.92 13.75
C PHE A 46 9.98 18.75 14.25
N GLY A 47 9.39 17.58 14.13
CA GLY A 47 7.99 17.32 14.48
C GLY A 47 7.66 17.82 15.89
N ASP A 48 8.41 17.38 16.89
CA ASP A 48 8.15 17.71 18.30
C ASP A 48 8.26 19.22 18.61
N LYS A 49 9.00 19.99 17.78
CA LYS A 49 9.23 21.42 18.00
C LYS A 49 8.22 22.32 17.30
N ILE A 50 7.73 21.92 16.14
CA ILE A 50 6.99 22.81 15.23
C ILE A 50 5.53 22.35 15.04
N ALA A 51 5.29 21.05 15.13
CA ALA A 51 3.94 20.53 14.90
C ALA A 51 3.00 20.82 16.08
N PRO A 52 1.70 21.02 15.79
CA PRO A 52 0.70 21.12 16.83
C PRO A 52 0.63 19.82 17.66
N PRO A 53 0.25 19.90 18.94
CA PRO A 53 0.07 18.70 19.78
C PRO A 53 -0.87 17.70 19.11
N SER A 54 -0.47 16.41 19.16
CA SER A 54 -1.25 15.31 18.58
C SER A 54 -1.59 15.53 17.08
N TYR A 55 -0.63 16.03 16.31
CA TYR A 55 -0.84 16.23 14.88
C TYR A 55 -1.09 14.90 14.16
N ALA A 56 -2.11 14.86 13.34
CA ALA A 56 -2.37 13.81 12.38
C ALA A 56 -2.72 14.43 11.03
N PHE A 57 -2.17 13.88 9.96
CA PHE A 57 -2.46 14.32 8.60
C PHE A 57 -3.96 14.15 8.30
N PRO A 58 -4.61 15.12 7.60
CA PRO A 58 -6.05 15.09 7.33
C PRO A 58 -6.47 13.83 6.56
N GLN A 59 -7.17 12.92 7.24
CA GLN A 59 -7.57 11.63 6.65
C GLN A 59 -8.56 11.80 5.50
N ARG A 60 -9.41 12.84 5.51
CA ARG A 60 -10.35 13.12 4.42
C ARG A 60 -9.62 13.40 3.12
N LEU A 61 -8.59 14.26 3.18
CA LEU A 61 -7.74 14.58 2.02
C LEU A 61 -7.08 13.32 1.46
N ARG A 62 -6.44 12.52 2.32
CA ARG A 62 -5.82 11.26 1.93
C ARG A 62 -6.81 10.30 1.28
N LYS A 63 -8.00 10.13 1.87
CA LYS A 63 -9.05 9.24 1.34
C LYS A 63 -9.54 9.66 -0.04
N CYS A 64 -9.71 10.97 -0.29
CA CYS A 64 -10.10 11.48 -1.61
C CYS A 64 -9.07 11.11 -2.67
N PHE A 65 -7.78 11.27 -2.39
CA PHE A 65 -6.74 10.96 -3.38
C PHE A 65 -6.46 9.45 -3.53
N ILE A 66 -6.71 8.65 -2.49
CA ILE A 66 -6.77 7.19 -2.64
C ILE A 66 -7.94 6.79 -3.56
N ALA A 67 -9.08 7.48 -3.47
CA ALA A 67 -10.22 7.23 -4.37
C ALA A 67 -9.89 7.59 -5.83
N VAL A 68 -9.11 8.64 -6.09
CA VAL A 68 -8.59 8.95 -7.44
C VAL A 68 -7.78 7.77 -7.99
N ILE A 69 -6.88 7.20 -7.17
CA ILE A 69 -6.13 6.00 -7.57
C ILE A 69 -7.08 4.81 -7.79
N GLY A 70 -8.14 4.69 -6.99
CA GLY A 70 -9.18 3.67 -7.20
C GLY A 70 -9.85 3.80 -8.58
N VAL A 71 -10.24 5.02 -8.98
CA VAL A 71 -10.79 5.28 -10.32
C VAL A 71 -9.77 4.93 -11.40
N MET A 72 -8.52 5.33 -11.23
CA MET A 72 -7.44 5.01 -12.17
C MET A 72 -7.28 3.49 -12.36
N ILE A 73 -7.26 2.72 -11.27
CA ILE A 73 -7.13 1.26 -11.35
C ILE A 73 -8.38 0.63 -12.00
N GLY A 74 -9.56 1.10 -11.61
CA GLY A 74 -10.83 0.62 -12.16
C GLY A 74 -10.95 0.85 -13.65
N SER A 75 -10.44 1.97 -14.18
CA SER A 75 -10.43 2.27 -15.61
C SER A 75 -9.52 1.34 -16.44
N GLN A 76 -8.60 0.61 -15.79
CA GLN A 76 -7.75 -0.38 -16.45
C GLN A 76 -8.37 -1.79 -16.50
N VAL A 77 -9.54 -1.99 -15.90
CA VAL A 77 -10.26 -3.27 -15.97
C VAL A 77 -10.92 -3.39 -17.33
N THR A 78 -10.57 -4.46 -18.06
CA THR A 78 -11.12 -4.77 -19.38
C THR A 78 -11.94 -6.06 -19.31
N PRO A 79 -12.89 -6.29 -20.25
CA PRO A 79 -13.60 -7.55 -20.36
C PRO A 79 -12.67 -8.76 -20.52
N ASP A 80 -11.55 -8.60 -21.21
CA ASP A 80 -10.58 -9.68 -21.41
C ASP A 80 -9.88 -10.07 -20.11
N LEU A 81 -9.59 -9.11 -19.23
CA LEU A 81 -9.05 -9.40 -17.88
C LEU A 81 -10.04 -10.22 -17.07
N LEU A 82 -11.34 -9.94 -17.19
CA LEU A 82 -12.37 -10.72 -16.50
C LEU A 82 -12.52 -12.15 -17.07
N ARG A 83 -12.37 -12.33 -18.36
CA ARG A 83 -12.39 -13.65 -19.01
C ARG A 83 -11.21 -14.53 -18.61
N GLN A 84 -10.08 -13.91 -18.28
CA GLN A 84 -8.86 -14.61 -17.87
C GLN A 84 -8.79 -14.92 -16.36
N LEU A 85 -9.81 -14.63 -15.56
CA LEU A 85 -9.78 -14.85 -14.11
C LEU A 85 -9.43 -16.29 -13.71
N THR A 86 -9.87 -17.28 -14.46
CA THR A 86 -9.57 -18.70 -14.20
C THR A 86 -8.08 -19.02 -14.38
N THR A 87 -7.39 -18.33 -15.28
CA THR A 87 -5.95 -18.52 -15.51
C THR A 87 -5.07 -17.96 -14.38
N TYR A 88 -5.66 -17.15 -13.49
CA TYR A 88 -4.97 -16.57 -12.33
C TYR A 88 -5.06 -17.44 -11.07
N ILE A 89 -5.83 -18.55 -11.11
CA ILE A 89 -6.00 -19.46 -9.96
C ILE A 89 -4.65 -19.97 -9.43
N PRO A 90 -3.66 -20.39 -10.25
CA PRO A 90 -2.38 -20.84 -9.73
C PRO A 90 -1.63 -19.77 -8.95
N SER A 91 -1.66 -18.51 -9.41
CA SER A 91 -1.02 -17.39 -8.71
C SER A 91 -1.72 -17.01 -7.41
N LEU A 92 -3.06 -17.08 -7.36
CA LEU A 92 -3.83 -16.85 -6.15
C LEU A 92 -3.59 -17.95 -5.11
N PHE A 93 -3.51 -19.22 -5.54
CA PHE A 93 -3.13 -20.32 -4.65
C PHE A 93 -1.70 -20.17 -4.12
N GLY A 94 -0.75 -19.80 -4.99
CA GLY A 94 0.62 -19.46 -4.59
C GLY A 94 0.64 -18.32 -3.57
N LEU A 95 -0.18 -17.28 -3.77
CA LEU A 95 -0.28 -16.15 -2.86
C LEU A 95 -0.84 -16.53 -1.47
N LEU A 96 -1.75 -17.51 -1.42
CA LEU A 96 -2.24 -18.07 -0.15
C LEU A 96 -1.08 -18.72 0.61
N ILE A 97 -0.33 -19.61 -0.03
CA ILE A 97 0.82 -20.29 0.61
C ILE A 97 1.90 -19.26 1.00
N PHE A 98 2.21 -18.32 0.11
CA PHE A 98 3.14 -17.22 0.39
C PHE A 98 2.74 -16.45 1.65
N SER A 99 1.45 -16.07 1.77
CA SER A 99 0.97 -15.28 2.90
C SER A 99 1.13 -16.02 4.24
N TRP A 100 0.89 -17.33 4.26
CA TRP A 100 1.12 -18.18 5.43
C TRP A 100 2.61 -18.28 5.78
N CYS A 101 3.44 -18.57 4.80
CA CYS A 101 4.90 -18.67 4.98
C CYS A 101 5.48 -17.32 5.46
N ALA A 102 5.10 -16.21 4.81
CA ALA A 102 5.55 -14.88 5.16
C ALA A 102 5.14 -14.50 6.59
N HIS A 103 3.88 -14.78 6.95
CA HIS A 103 3.39 -14.52 8.31
C HIS A 103 4.18 -15.31 9.36
N PHE A 104 4.33 -16.61 9.17
CA PHE A 104 5.01 -17.49 10.12
C PHE A 104 6.51 -17.13 10.30
N LEU A 105 7.20 -16.87 9.20
CA LEU A 105 8.62 -16.51 9.25
C LEU A 105 8.83 -15.14 9.91
N ASN A 106 8.00 -14.15 9.59
CA ASN A 106 8.04 -12.84 10.23
C ASN A 106 7.69 -12.91 11.71
N TYR A 107 6.71 -13.74 12.08
CA TYR A 107 6.38 -13.98 13.48
C TYR A 107 7.61 -14.44 14.27
N LYS A 108 8.38 -15.38 13.72
CA LYS A 108 9.64 -15.83 14.35
C LYS A 108 10.68 -14.72 14.45
N ILE A 109 10.83 -13.88 13.42
CA ILE A 109 11.75 -12.73 13.47
C ILE A 109 11.38 -11.79 14.61
N PHE A 110 10.11 -11.39 14.70
CA PHE A 110 9.66 -10.45 15.73
C PHE A 110 9.71 -11.03 17.13
N LEU A 111 9.41 -12.33 17.28
CA LEU A 111 9.47 -13.03 18.57
C LEU A 111 10.91 -13.21 19.05
N ILE A 112 11.82 -13.70 18.20
CA ILE A 112 13.18 -14.08 18.57
C ILE A 112 14.12 -12.88 18.52
N ALA A 113 14.23 -12.20 17.38
CA ALA A 113 15.15 -11.08 17.19
C ALA A 113 14.60 -9.79 17.80
N GLY A 114 13.27 -9.56 17.73
CA GLY A 114 12.60 -8.40 18.29
C GLY A 114 12.32 -8.51 19.79
N LYS A 115 12.29 -9.74 20.34
CA LYS A 115 11.86 -10.03 21.71
C LYS A 115 10.49 -9.45 22.06
N TYR A 116 9.62 -9.33 21.06
CA TYR A 116 8.25 -8.88 21.25
C TYR A 116 7.43 -9.97 21.95
N ASP A 117 6.44 -9.57 22.72
CA ASP A 117 5.44 -10.51 23.23
C ASP A 117 4.69 -11.21 22.09
N ARG A 118 4.02 -12.33 22.39
CA ARG A 118 3.38 -13.18 21.38
C ARG A 118 2.34 -12.45 20.56
N ALA A 119 1.51 -11.59 21.19
CA ALA A 119 0.47 -10.85 20.50
C ALA A 119 1.08 -9.77 19.59
N THR A 120 2.00 -8.95 20.12
CA THR A 120 2.71 -7.92 19.34
C THR A 120 3.46 -8.53 18.15
N ALA A 121 4.19 -9.65 18.35
CA ALA A 121 4.90 -10.33 17.28
C ALA A 121 3.95 -10.86 16.22
N PHE A 122 2.81 -11.47 16.62
CA PHE A 122 1.83 -12.04 15.70
C PHE A 122 1.16 -10.97 14.82
N PHE A 123 0.65 -9.90 15.44
CA PHE A 123 -0.02 -8.83 14.68
C PHE A 123 0.96 -7.96 13.88
N SER A 124 2.22 -7.84 14.30
CA SER A 124 3.26 -7.18 13.51
C SER A 124 3.67 -7.97 12.26
N SER A 125 3.57 -9.30 12.30
CA SER A 125 4.02 -10.19 11.22
C SER A 125 3.05 -10.31 10.05
N ALA A 126 1.84 -9.77 10.16
CA ALA A 126 0.81 -9.84 9.14
C ALA A 126 1.27 -9.24 7.80
N PRO A 127 1.25 -9.98 6.68
CA PRO A 127 1.75 -9.50 5.39
C PRO A 127 0.80 -8.51 4.69
N GLY A 128 -0.37 -8.25 5.27
CA GLY A 128 -1.41 -7.32 4.79
C GLY A 128 -2.32 -6.89 5.94
N GLY A 129 -3.47 -6.27 5.64
CA GLY A 129 -4.49 -5.95 6.66
C GLY A 129 -4.00 -5.04 7.78
N LEU A 130 -3.38 -3.89 7.43
CA LEU A 130 -2.79 -2.97 8.40
C LEU A 130 -3.77 -2.52 9.50
N MET A 131 -4.98 -2.11 9.09
CA MET A 131 -5.97 -1.58 10.04
C MET A 131 -6.53 -2.69 10.92
N GLU A 132 -6.74 -3.86 10.34
CA GLU A 132 -7.22 -5.06 11.02
C GLU A 132 -6.17 -5.57 12.03
N SER A 133 -4.91 -5.61 11.63
CA SER A 133 -3.80 -5.98 12.53
C SER A 133 -3.72 -5.05 13.74
N ILE A 134 -3.84 -3.73 13.55
CA ILE A 134 -3.81 -2.75 14.64
C ILE A 134 -5.04 -2.92 15.55
N ALA A 135 -6.24 -3.02 14.98
CA ALA A 135 -7.49 -3.11 15.74
C ALA A 135 -7.54 -4.41 16.57
N MET A 136 -7.11 -5.54 15.98
CA MET A 136 -7.06 -6.81 16.69
C MET A 136 -5.95 -6.86 17.73
N SER A 137 -4.78 -6.24 17.46
CA SER A 137 -3.71 -6.10 18.45
C SER A 137 -4.19 -5.41 19.72
N GLU A 138 -5.00 -4.35 19.60
CA GLU A 138 -5.58 -3.64 20.73
C GLU A 138 -6.47 -4.55 21.58
N GLN A 139 -7.28 -5.39 20.93
CA GLN A 139 -8.20 -6.30 21.62
C GLN A 139 -7.51 -7.47 22.32
N TYR A 140 -6.36 -7.92 21.80
CA TYR A 140 -5.67 -9.12 22.26
C TYR A 140 -4.34 -8.82 23.03
N GLY A 141 -4.19 -7.58 23.53
CA GLY A 141 -3.11 -7.19 24.43
C GLY A 141 -1.75 -7.00 23.78
N GLY A 142 -1.71 -6.80 22.46
CA GLY A 142 -0.48 -6.43 21.77
C GLY A 142 -0.16 -4.93 21.89
N GLU A 143 1.10 -4.57 21.77
CA GLU A 143 1.56 -3.18 21.87
C GLU A 143 1.25 -2.42 20.56
N ILE A 144 0.15 -1.66 20.56
CA ILE A 144 -0.41 -0.94 19.39
C ILE A 144 0.65 -0.08 18.70
N LYS A 145 1.50 0.62 19.48
CA LYS A 145 2.55 1.50 18.94
C LYS A 145 3.55 0.72 18.09
N ILE A 146 4.01 -0.43 18.60
CA ILE A 146 4.97 -1.30 17.89
C ILE A 146 4.33 -1.91 16.66
N VAL A 147 3.12 -2.49 16.78
CA VAL A 147 2.41 -3.08 15.64
C VAL A 147 2.19 -2.04 14.55
N THR A 148 1.70 -0.85 14.93
CA THR A 148 1.50 0.26 13.99
C THR A 148 2.80 0.64 13.29
N LEU A 149 3.88 0.78 14.04
CA LEU A 149 5.19 1.16 13.51
C LEU A 149 5.75 0.11 12.54
N GLN A 150 5.70 -1.17 12.90
CA GLN A 150 6.16 -2.28 12.04
C GLN A 150 5.36 -2.35 10.73
N GLN A 151 4.04 -2.21 10.81
CA GLN A 151 3.18 -2.22 9.62
C GLN A 151 3.46 -1.03 8.68
N PHE A 152 3.72 0.18 9.22
CA PHE A 152 4.08 1.35 8.40
C PHE A 152 5.48 1.27 7.82
N LEU A 153 6.48 0.88 8.62
CA LEU A 153 7.85 0.72 8.14
C LEU A 153 7.93 -0.30 7.01
N ARG A 154 7.20 -1.41 7.12
CA ARG A 154 7.12 -2.40 6.05
C ARG A 154 6.64 -1.76 4.75
N ILE A 155 5.52 -1.03 4.78
CA ILE A 155 4.96 -0.39 3.59
C ILE A 155 5.98 0.58 2.98
N ILE A 156 6.61 1.42 3.79
CA ILE A 156 7.60 2.40 3.34
C ILE A 156 8.82 1.72 2.71
N LEU A 157 9.35 0.69 3.36
CA LEU A 157 10.50 -0.06 2.84
C LEU A 157 10.17 -0.73 1.51
N VAL A 158 8.98 -1.30 1.37
CA VAL A 158 8.55 -1.95 0.13
C VAL A 158 8.37 -0.93 -0.99
N ILE A 159 7.77 0.24 -0.72
CA ILE A 159 7.62 1.33 -1.70
C ILE A 159 8.99 1.78 -2.24
N ILE A 160 10.02 1.76 -1.41
CA ILE A 160 11.38 2.15 -1.81
C ILE A 160 12.10 0.99 -2.52
N LEU A 161 12.08 -0.20 -1.93
CA LEU A 161 12.91 -1.32 -2.39
C LEU A 161 12.37 -1.98 -3.66
N VAL A 162 11.05 -2.15 -3.79
CA VAL A 162 10.46 -2.86 -4.95
C VAL A 162 10.79 -2.16 -6.27
N PRO A 163 10.56 -0.83 -6.42
CA PRO A 163 10.93 -0.16 -7.67
C PRO A 163 12.44 -0.17 -7.96
N ILE A 164 13.28 -0.10 -6.92
CA ILE A 164 14.73 -0.20 -7.07
C ILE A 164 15.12 -1.59 -7.60
N ILE A 165 14.57 -2.65 -7.01
CA ILE A 165 14.81 -4.03 -7.45
C ILE A 165 14.38 -4.21 -8.91
N ILE A 166 13.21 -3.69 -9.27
CA ILE A 166 12.69 -3.75 -10.62
C ILE A 166 13.60 -2.98 -11.58
N SER A 167 14.04 -1.77 -11.22
CA SER A 167 14.95 -0.96 -12.04
C SER A 167 16.29 -1.68 -12.30
N VAL A 168 16.82 -2.35 -11.29
CA VAL A 168 18.03 -3.16 -11.43
C VAL A 168 17.78 -4.38 -12.32
N TRP A 169 16.64 -5.04 -12.17
CA TRP A 169 16.30 -6.22 -12.99
C TRP A 169 16.11 -5.87 -14.47
N PHE A 170 15.54 -4.69 -14.78
CA PHE A 170 15.32 -4.23 -16.17
C PHE A 170 16.54 -3.54 -16.79
N GLY A 171 17.55 -3.22 -15.99
CA GLY A 171 18.74 -2.49 -16.45
C GLY A 171 18.48 -1.03 -16.81
N GLY A 172 17.39 -0.44 -16.29
CA GLY A 172 17.03 0.97 -16.54
C GLY A 172 16.03 1.53 -15.51
N PRO A 173 15.89 2.86 -15.43
CA PRO A 173 14.95 3.49 -14.54
C PRO A 173 13.52 3.11 -14.92
N VAL A 174 12.71 2.78 -13.90
CA VAL A 174 11.33 2.35 -14.05
C VAL A 174 10.41 3.43 -13.47
N GLY A 175 9.27 3.65 -14.08
CA GLY A 175 8.30 4.62 -13.62
C GLY A 175 8.35 5.94 -14.36
N SER A 176 7.90 7.02 -13.72
CA SER A 176 7.93 8.37 -14.30
C SER A 176 9.32 8.85 -14.70
N ALA A 177 10.38 8.25 -14.14
CA ALA A 177 11.76 8.49 -14.55
C ALA A 177 12.11 7.89 -15.93
N SER A 178 11.33 6.94 -16.45
CA SER A 178 11.50 6.36 -17.79
C SER A 178 10.83 7.18 -18.90
N GLY A 179 10.16 8.30 -18.56
CA GLY A 179 9.40 9.10 -19.52
C GLY A 179 8.10 8.46 -19.97
N MET A 180 7.72 7.30 -19.43
CA MET A 180 6.43 6.69 -19.73
C MET A 180 5.31 7.49 -19.08
N THR A 181 4.67 8.34 -19.88
CA THR A 181 3.41 8.98 -19.53
C THR A 181 2.28 7.97 -19.75
N VAL A 182 1.35 7.92 -18.81
CA VAL A 182 0.20 6.99 -18.86
C VAL A 182 -0.68 7.24 -20.09
N ASN A 183 -0.54 8.42 -20.71
CA ASN A 183 -1.42 8.91 -21.76
C ASN A 183 -0.67 9.74 -22.81
N GLU A 184 0.13 9.10 -23.66
CA GLU A 184 0.85 9.86 -24.70
C GLU A 184 -0.03 10.59 -25.73
N ASN A 185 -1.35 10.32 -25.82
CA ASN A 185 -2.24 10.96 -26.80
C ASN A 185 -3.73 10.98 -26.44
N SER A 186 -4.12 11.01 -25.16
CA SER A 186 -5.55 11.09 -24.84
C SER A 186 -5.99 12.55 -24.67
N ASN A 187 -6.87 13.01 -25.55
CA ASN A 187 -7.61 14.25 -25.35
C ASN A 187 -8.57 14.05 -24.17
N ILE A 188 -8.16 14.49 -22.97
CA ILE A 188 -9.03 14.49 -21.79
C ILE A 188 -10.19 15.42 -22.09
N THR A 189 -11.40 14.89 -22.03
CA THR A 189 -12.62 15.65 -22.26
C THR A 189 -13.18 16.17 -20.93
N VAL A 190 -14.01 17.20 -20.99
CA VAL A 190 -14.72 17.70 -19.81
C VAL A 190 -15.61 16.61 -19.21
N SER A 191 -16.16 15.73 -20.04
CA SER A 191 -16.93 14.57 -19.60
C SER A 191 -16.11 13.60 -18.74
N ASP A 192 -14.82 13.39 -19.03
CA ASP A 192 -13.97 12.54 -18.20
C ASP A 192 -13.84 13.08 -16.78
N LEU A 193 -13.65 14.41 -16.63
CA LEU A 193 -13.58 15.04 -15.32
C LEU A 193 -14.87 14.89 -14.53
N ILE A 194 -16.02 15.02 -15.19
CA ILE A 194 -17.34 14.83 -14.56
C ILE A 194 -17.50 13.37 -14.14
N TYR A 195 -17.18 12.41 -15.00
CA TYR A 195 -17.24 11.00 -14.67
C TYR A 195 -16.32 10.66 -13.49
N ILE A 196 -15.08 11.15 -13.45
CA ILE A 196 -14.14 10.95 -12.34
C ILE A 196 -14.78 11.42 -11.01
N LEU A 197 -15.37 12.62 -10.99
CA LEU A 197 -16.00 13.16 -9.77
C LEU A 197 -17.21 12.31 -9.31
N ILE A 198 -18.06 11.90 -10.24
CA ILE A 198 -19.24 11.07 -9.95
C ILE A 198 -18.79 9.70 -9.42
N LEU A 199 -17.82 9.05 -10.08
CA LEU A 199 -17.34 7.73 -9.72
C LEU A 199 -16.61 7.72 -8.38
N ILE A 200 -15.88 8.80 -8.05
CA ILE A 200 -15.30 8.99 -6.71
C ILE A 200 -16.42 9.10 -5.67
N ALA A 201 -17.42 9.96 -5.90
CA ALA A 201 -18.50 10.19 -4.93
C ALA A 201 -19.32 8.92 -4.70
N VAL A 202 -19.78 8.26 -5.77
CA VAL A 202 -20.55 7.02 -5.70
C VAL A 202 -19.71 5.90 -5.08
N GLY A 203 -18.45 5.76 -5.51
CA GLY A 203 -17.56 4.73 -5.02
C GLY A 203 -17.21 4.86 -3.54
N LEU A 204 -16.96 6.08 -3.07
CA LEU A 204 -16.74 6.34 -1.63
C LEU A 204 -18.00 6.04 -0.81
N GLY A 205 -19.19 6.40 -1.33
CA GLY A 205 -20.48 6.09 -0.71
C GLY A 205 -20.69 4.58 -0.57
N LEU A 206 -20.58 3.85 -1.66
CA LEU A 206 -20.75 2.37 -1.68
C LEU A 206 -19.69 1.66 -0.83
N GLY A 207 -18.41 2.06 -0.94
CA GLY A 207 -17.33 1.47 -0.14
C GLY A 207 -17.52 1.63 1.36
N SER A 208 -18.10 2.76 1.80
CA SER A 208 -18.45 3.01 3.20
C SER A 208 -19.68 2.26 3.66
N GLN A 209 -20.75 2.21 2.86
CA GLN A 209 -22.00 1.51 3.18
C GLN A 209 -21.80 -0.01 3.28
N LEU A 210 -21.05 -0.59 2.35
CA LEU A 210 -20.76 -2.02 2.32
C LEU A 210 -19.64 -2.44 3.29
N ARG A 211 -19.10 -1.49 4.07
CA ARG A 211 -17.98 -1.74 5.02
C ARG A 211 -16.83 -2.53 4.40
N MET A 212 -16.51 -2.23 3.14
CA MET A 212 -15.45 -2.94 2.43
C MET A 212 -14.07 -2.70 3.08
N PRO A 213 -13.19 -3.71 3.15
CA PRO A 213 -11.80 -3.49 3.51
C PRO A 213 -11.18 -2.50 2.50
N ALA A 214 -10.43 -1.50 2.96
CA ALA A 214 -9.94 -0.41 2.12
C ALA A 214 -11.01 0.25 1.23
N GLY A 215 -12.26 0.43 1.72
CA GLY A 215 -13.43 0.83 0.94
C GLY A 215 -13.27 2.14 0.15
N HIS A 216 -12.39 3.05 0.60
CA HIS A 216 -12.06 4.28 -0.13
C HIS A 216 -11.17 4.08 -1.35
N LEU A 217 -10.59 2.89 -1.54
CA LEU A 217 -9.92 2.45 -2.77
C LEU A 217 -10.85 1.53 -3.57
N LEU A 218 -11.35 0.47 -2.91
CA LEU A 218 -12.15 -0.57 -3.56
C LEU A 218 -13.49 -0.08 -4.10
N GLY A 219 -14.17 0.80 -3.37
CA GLY A 219 -15.44 1.35 -3.82
C GLY A 219 -15.31 2.07 -5.16
N PRO A 220 -14.48 3.14 -5.27
CA PRO A 220 -14.24 3.81 -6.54
C PRO A 220 -13.68 2.89 -7.62
N MET A 221 -12.79 1.95 -7.29
CA MET A 221 -12.23 0.99 -8.23
C MET A 221 -13.30 0.10 -8.86
N LEU A 222 -14.16 -0.52 -8.04
CA LEU A 222 -15.22 -1.42 -8.53
C LEU A 222 -16.29 -0.67 -9.32
N VAL A 223 -16.72 0.50 -8.83
CA VAL A 223 -17.71 1.32 -9.54
C VAL A 223 -17.17 1.76 -10.90
N THR A 224 -15.89 2.16 -10.97
CA THR A 224 -15.27 2.54 -12.24
C THR A 224 -15.07 1.33 -13.14
N ALA A 225 -14.67 0.19 -12.62
CA ALA A 225 -14.54 -1.05 -13.39
C ALA A 225 -15.89 -1.46 -14.03
N LEU A 226 -16.97 -1.43 -13.25
CA LEU A 226 -18.32 -1.72 -13.73
C LEU A 226 -18.77 -0.71 -14.80
N PHE A 227 -18.49 0.57 -14.58
CA PHE A 227 -18.79 1.62 -15.57
C PHE A 227 -18.00 1.40 -16.86
N SER A 228 -16.69 1.18 -16.77
CA SER A 228 -15.82 1.01 -17.93
C SER A 228 -16.17 -0.23 -18.75
N VAL A 229 -16.46 -1.35 -18.10
CA VAL A 229 -16.86 -2.59 -18.77
C VAL A 229 -18.29 -2.48 -19.34
N GLY A 230 -19.23 -1.94 -18.55
CA GLY A 230 -20.65 -1.85 -18.94
C GLY A 230 -20.91 -0.86 -20.06
N MET A 231 -20.21 0.28 -20.06
CA MET A 231 -20.34 1.33 -21.08
C MET A 231 -19.33 1.17 -22.23
N ASN A 232 -18.43 0.18 -22.13
CA ASN A 232 -17.28 0.02 -23.04
C ASN A 232 -16.52 1.35 -23.24
N TYR A 233 -16.37 2.11 -22.14
CA TYR A 233 -15.75 3.43 -22.12
C TYR A 233 -14.58 3.48 -21.16
N ARG A 234 -13.39 3.80 -21.66
CA ARG A 234 -12.19 3.96 -20.86
C ARG A 234 -12.04 5.41 -20.42
N ILE A 235 -12.02 5.61 -19.11
CA ILE A 235 -11.80 6.94 -18.51
C ILE A 235 -10.32 7.24 -18.47
N PHE A 236 -9.94 8.41 -18.95
CA PHE A 236 -8.58 8.91 -18.91
C PHE A 236 -8.42 9.91 -17.77
N LEU A 237 -7.47 9.64 -16.87
CA LEU A 237 -7.16 10.55 -15.79
C LEU A 237 -6.03 11.49 -16.18
N PRO A 238 -6.14 12.81 -15.86
CA PRO A 238 -5.02 13.74 -16.01
C PRO A 238 -3.82 13.29 -15.20
N ASP A 239 -2.62 13.30 -15.79
CA ASP A 239 -1.37 12.91 -15.09
C ASP A 239 -1.13 13.76 -13.85
N ILE A 240 -1.54 15.02 -13.89
CA ILE A 240 -1.45 15.92 -12.73
C ILE A 240 -2.22 15.39 -11.50
N LEU A 241 -3.37 14.73 -11.69
CA LEU A 241 -4.12 14.13 -10.59
C LEU A 241 -3.36 12.96 -9.96
N ILE A 242 -2.66 12.18 -10.78
CA ILE A 242 -1.83 11.06 -10.32
C ILE A 242 -0.63 11.59 -9.54
N VAL A 243 0.04 12.63 -10.06
CA VAL A 243 1.16 13.30 -9.37
C VAL A 243 0.72 13.87 -8.03
N VAL A 244 -0.39 14.60 -7.99
CA VAL A 244 -0.94 15.17 -6.75
C VAL A 244 -1.32 14.06 -5.76
N ALA A 245 -1.91 12.96 -6.23
CA ALA A 245 -2.20 11.81 -5.39
C ALA A 245 -0.91 11.20 -4.78
N GLN A 246 0.14 11.04 -5.58
CA GLN A 246 1.44 10.55 -5.11
C GLN A 246 2.03 11.46 -4.01
N ILE A 247 2.02 12.78 -4.21
CA ILE A 247 2.51 13.76 -3.22
C ILE A 247 1.72 13.65 -1.92
N ILE A 248 0.39 13.63 -1.98
CA ILE A 248 -0.47 13.59 -0.80
C ILE A 248 -0.31 12.27 -0.05
N ILE A 249 -0.25 11.14 -0.77
CA ILE A 249 -0.03 9.83 -0.17
C ILE A 249 1.36 9.78 0.48
N GLY A 250 2.42 10.16 -0.25
CA GLY A 250 3.79 10.19 0.26
C GLY A 250 3.93 11.09 1.49
N THR A 251 3.44 12.33 1.42
CA THR A 251 3.43 13.27 2.56
C THR A 251 2.69 12.70 3.76
N SER A 252 1.53 12.07 3.54
CA SER A 252 0.73 11.47 4.61
C SER A 252 1.43 10.29 5.28
N LEU A 253 2.19 9.49 4.54
CA LEU A 253 3.00 8.40 5.07
C LEU A 253 4.21 8.95 5.85
N GLY A 254 4.91 9.97 5.32
CA GLY A 254 6.01 10.63 6.01
C GLY A 254 5.59 11.29 7.33
N ALA A 255 4.40 11.89 7.36
CA ALA A 255 3.84 12.50 8.58
C ALA A 255 3.54 11.50 9.71
N ARG A 256 3.52 10.19 9.44
CA ARG A 256 3.31 9.14 10.47
C ARG A 256 4.47 9.01 11.45
N PHE A 257 5.66 9.50 11.10
CA PHE A 257 6.83 9.49 11.99
C PHE A 257 6.82 10.60 13.04
N PHE A 258 5.80 11.44 13.06
CA PHE A 258 5.65 12.48 14.06
C PHE A 258 5.51 11.91 15.48
N GLY A 259 6.31 12.44 16.43
CA GLY A 259 6.26 12.05 17.85
C GLY A 259 6.75 10.63 18.15
N MET A 260 7.53 10.01 17.25
CA MET A 260 8.09 8.67 17.49
C MET A 260 9.43 8.75 18.24
N ASP A 261 9.57 7.92 19.27
CA ASP A 261 10.83 7.74 20.00
C ASP A 261 11.91 7.18 19.06
N LYS A 262 13.10 7.79 19.05
CA LYS A 262 14.20 7.41 18.14
C LYS A 262 14.74 6.00 18.41
N ASN A 263 14.75 5.55 19.67
CA ASN A 263 15.26 4.22 20.03
C ASN A 263 14.29 3.13 19.57
N ILE A 264 12.99 3.36 19.77
CA ILE A 264 11.93 2.46 19.29
C ILE A 264 11.96 2.42 17.76
N LEU A 265 12.11 3.60 17.13
CA LEU A 265 12.18 3.70 15.67
C LEU A 265 13.37 2.94 15.09
N TRP A 266 14.57 3.05 15.69
CA TRP A 266 15.77 2.35 15.24
C TRP A 266 15.61 0.83 15.30
N THR A 267 15.16 0.33 16.46
CA THR A 267 14.93 -1.10 16.66
C THR A 267 13.86 -1.63 15.70
N ALA A 268 12.75 -0.91 15.57
CA ALA A 268 11.68 -1.28 14.66
C ALA A 268 12.13 -1.26 13.19
N THR A 269 12.92 -0.27 12.78
CA THR A 269 13.45 -0.17 11.41
C THR A 269 14.35 -1.36 11.08
N ARG A 270 15.28 -1.72 11.98
CA ARG A 270 16.16 -2.88 11.78
C ARG A 270 15.35 -4.17 11.59
N LEU A 271 14.35 -4.40 12.43
CA LEU A 271 13.48 -5.57 12.33
C LEU A 271 12.61 -5.54 11.07
N SER A 272 12.07 -4.37 10.70
CA SER A 272 11.31 -4.21 9.46
C SER A 272 12.16 -4.48 8.22
N VAL A 273 13.42 -4.04 8.20
CA VAL A 273 14.35 -4.34 7.09
C VAL A 273 14.56 -5.84 6.97
N MET A 274 14.82 -6.55 8.09
CA MET A 274 14.96 -8.02 8.07
C MET A 274 13.68 -8.70 7.56
N SER A 275 12.52 -8.26 8.04
CA SER A 275 11.21 -8.77 7.65
C SER A 275 10.94 -8.55 6.16
N VAL A 276 11.18 -7.33 5.66
CA VAL A 276 10.92 -6.99 4.24
C VAL A 276 11.87 -7.74 3.31
N ILE A 277 13.15 -7.81 3.63
CA ILE A 277 14.12 -8.58 2.83
C ILE A 277 13.68 -10.05 2.75
N LEU A 278 13.32 -10.65 3.88
CA LEU A 278 12.82 -12.04 3.90
C LEU A 278 11.60 -12.20 3.00
N MET A 279 10.61 -11.30 3.11
CA MET A 279 9.40 -11.37 2.29
C MET A 279 9.67 -11.15 0.81
N LEU A 280 10.61 -10.28 0.43
CA LEU A 280 10.99 -10.06 -0.97
C LEU A 280 11.73 -11.26 -1.55
N ILE A 281 12.63 -11.89 -0.77
CA ILE A 281 13.27 -13.15 -1.17
C ILE A 281 12.22 -14.24 -1.37
N LEU A 282 11.29 -14.37 -0.43
CA LEU A 282 10.20 -15.33 -0.53
C LEU A 282 9.33 -15.06 -1.76
N ALA A 283 8.97 -13.79 -2.01
CA ALA A 283 8.21 -13.39 -3.20
C ALA A 283 8.96 -13.78 -4.48
N PHE A 284 10.26 -13.53 -4.55
CA PHE A 284 11.09 -13.91 -5.69
C PHE A 284 11.09 -15.43 -5.92
N LEU A 285 11.24 -16.24 -4.87
CA LEU A 285 11.18 -17.70 -4.96
C LEU A 285 9.82 -18.20 -5.48
N PHE A 286 8.72 -17.62 -5.00
CA PHE A 286 7.39 -17.95 -5.51
C PHE A 286 7.21 -17.54 -6.97
N VAL A 287 7.75 -16.40 -7.39
CA VAL A 287 7.73 -15.97 -8.79
C VAL A 287 8.48 -16.97 -9.67
N MET A 288 9.69 -17.40 -9.26
CA MET A 288 10.46 -18.40 -9.99
C MET A 288 9.72 -19.75 -10.12
N ALA A 289 8.98 -20.15 -9.09
CA ALA A 289 8.17 -21.37 -9.14
C ALA A 289 6.91 -21.22 -10.01
N LEU A 290 6.27 -20.06 -9.98
CA LEU A 290 4.98 -19.81 -10.64
C LEU A 290 5.10 -19.35 -12.10
N GLN A 291 6.25 -18.83 -12.52
CA GLN A 291 6.43 -18.29 -13.88
C GLN A 291 6.14 -19.32 -15.00
N TYR A 292 6.28 -20.61 -14.71
CA TYR A 292 5.99 -21.70 -15.65
C TYR A 292 4.55 -22.21 -15.57
N LEU A 293 3.81 -21.86 -14.50
CA LEU A 293 2.46 -22.29 -14.24
C LEU A 293 1.41 -21.18 -14.47
N SER A 294 1.88 -19.95 -14.65
CA SER A 294 1.01 -18.76 -14.76
C SER A 294 1.26 -18.04 -16.06
N VAL A 295 0.21 -17.54 -16.68
CA VAL A 295 0.28 -16.64 -17.86
C VAL A 295 0.70 -15.21 -17.49
N ILE A 296 0.85 -14.93 -16.19
CA ILE A 296 1.22 -13.60 -15.68
C ILE A 296 2.74 -13.43 -15.81
N THR A 297 3.17 -12.28 -16.30
CA THR A 297 4.61 -11.99 -16.42
C THR A 297 5.30 -12.02 -15.05
N PRO A 298 6.56 -12.46 -14.96
CA PRO A 298 7.31 -12.54 -13.70
C PRO A 298 7.34 -11.22 -12.93
N MET A 299 7.39 -10.09 -13.64
CA MET A 299 7.36 -8.76 -13.04
C MET A 299 6.03 -8.46 -12.38
N THR A 300 4.92 -8.71 -13.07
CA THR A 300 3.57 -8.50 -12.50
C THR A 300 3.34 -9.42 -11.30
N LEU A 301 3.82 -10.68 -11.37
CA LEU A 301 3.80 -11.59 -10.23
C LEU A 301 4.61 -11.04 -9.06
N PHE A 302 5.83 -10.54 -9.29
CA PHE A 302 6.68 -9.99 -8.22
C PHE A 302 6.02 -8.81 -7.51
N ILE A 303 5.45 -7.87 -8.26
CA ILE A 303 4.71 -6.73 -7.69
C ILE A 303 3.47 -7.22 -6.92
N SER A 304 2.77 -8.23 -7.44
CA SER A 304 1.58 -8.82 -6.81
C SER A 304 1.89 -9.53 -5.48
N PHE A 305 3.06 -10.15 -5.36
CA PHE A 305 3.51 -10.84 -4.14
C PHE A 305 4.19 -9.91 -3.15
N ALA A 306 4.77 -8.80 -3.61
CA ALA A 306 5.46 -7.84 -2.73
C ALA A 306 4.55 -7.35 -1.59
N PRO A 307 5.03 -7.29 -0.33
CA PRO A 307 4.19 -7.02 0.85
C PRO A 307 3.89 -5.53 1.07
N GLY A 308 3.56 -4.81 0.00
CA GLY A 308 3.19 -3.39 0.00
C GLY A 308 1.70 -3.13 0.20
N GLY A 309 1.32 -1.86 0.17
CA GLY A 309 -0.08 -1.43 0.13
C GLY A 309 -0.67 -1.55 -1.28
N VAL A 310 -2.00 -1.76 -1.36
CA VAL A 310 -2.69 -1.90 -2.66
C VAL A 310 -2.47 -0.68 -3.55
N THR A 311 -2.63 0.52 -2.98
CA THR A 311 -2.50 1.80 -3.70
C THR A 311 -1.10 1.97 -4.28
N GLU A 312 -0.10 1.72 -3.46
CA GLU A 312 1.31 1.94 -3.79
C GLU A 312 1.78 0.93 -4.84
N MET A 313 1.42 -0.35 -4.65
CA MET A 313 1.80 -1.40 -5.61
C MET A 313 1.10 -1.23 -6.95
N SER A 314 -0.12 -0.71 -6.97
CA SER A 314 -0.83 -0.40 -8.21
C SER A 314 -0.18 0.76 -8.98
N LEU A 315 0.31 1.77 -8.26
CA LEU A 315 1.09 2.86 -8.87
C LEU A 315 2.43 2.35 -9.43
N ILE A 316 3.10 1.44 -8.73
CA ILE A 316 4.31 0.79 -9.23
C ILE A 316 3.98 -0.03 -10.48
N ALA A 317 2.91 -0.84 -10.46
CA ALA A 317 2.49 -1.63 -11.61
C ALA A 317 2.23 -0.75 -12.83
N LEU A 318 1.53 0.38 -12.64
CA LEU A 318 1.28 1.35 -13.70
C LEU A 318 2.58 1.89 -14.28
N SER A 319 3.53 2.24 -13.42
CA SER A 319 4.81 2.84 -13.81
C SER A 319 5.72 1.90 -14.60
N VAL A 320 5.45 0.60 -14.58
CA VAL A 320 6.21 -0.43 -15.32
C VAL A 320 5.39 -1.09 -16.44
N ALA A 321 4.32 -0.45 -16.87
CA ALA A 321 3.38 -0.95 -17.89
C ALA A 321 2.82 -2.35 -17.56
N SER A 322 2.75 -2.72 -16.28
CA SER A 322 2.04 -3.91 -15.79
C SER A 322 0.56 -3.60 -15.57
N SER A 323 -0.27 -4.62 -15.33
CA SER A 323 -1.70 -4.45 -15.06
C SER A 323 -1.95 -4.02 -13.59
N PRO A 324 -2.31 -2.74 -13.30
CA PRO A 324 -2.63 -2.29 -11.95
C PRO A 324 -3.86 -3.00 -11.38
N ALA A 325 -4.83 -3.34 -12.23
CA ALA A 325 -6.05 -4.04 -11.82
C ALA A 325 -5.74 -5.46 -11.33
N LEU A 326 -4.90 -6.21 -12.04
CA LEU A 326 -4.47 -7.54 -11.65
C LEU A 326 -3.67 -7.53 -10.34
N VAL A 327 -2.72 -6.60 -10.22
CA VAL A 327 -1.93 -6.40 -9.00
C VAL A 327 -2.85 -6.07 -7.83
N SER A 328 -3.80 -5.14 -8.01
CA SER A 328 -4.78 -4.79 -6.98
C SER A 328 -5.61 -6.00 -6.54
N ALA A 329 -6.09 -6.82 -7.48
CA ALA A 329 -6.85 -8.03 -7.18
C ALA A 329 -6.06 -9.00 -6.28
N HIS A 330 -4.77 -9.24 -6.57
CA HIS A 330 -3.90 -10.07 -5.74
C HIS A 330 -3.70 -9.46 -4.34
N HIS A 331 -3.49 -8.15 -4.24
CA HIS A 331 -3.34 -7.48 -2.94
C HIS A 331 -4.60 -7.51 -2.10
N ILE A 332 -5.78 -7.37 -2.71
CA ILE A 332 -7.08 -7.51 -2.03
C ILE A 332 -7.27 -8.94 -1.52
N PHE A 333 -7.00 -9.93 -2.37
CA PHE A 333 -7.05 -11.34 -1.99
C PHE A 333 -6.11 -11.63 -0.81
N ARG A 334 -4.88 -11.08 -0.82
CA ARG A 334 -3.94 -11.17 0.30
C ARG A 334 -4.49 -10.54 1.58
N ILE A 335 -5.19 -9.40 1.50
CA ILE A 335 -5.84 -8.80 2.68
C ILE A 335 -6.87 -9.76 3.27
N ILE A 336 -7.71 -10.38 2.43
CA ILE A 336 -8.73 -11.34 2.86
C ILE A 336 -8.06 -12.54 3.56
N ILE A 337 -7.02 -13.12 2.97
CA ILE A 337 -6.24 -14.21 3.56
C ILE A 337 -5.67 -13.78 4.92
N THR A 338 -5.05 -12.61 4.96
CA THR A 338 -4.40 -12.11 6.18
C THR A 338 -5.42 -11.88 7.29
N VAL A 339 -6.57 -11.28 7.00
CA VAL A 339 -7.64 -11.10 7.98
C VAL A 339 -8.13 -12.46 8.52
N SER A 340 -8.32 -13.45 7.64
CA SER A 340 -8.67 -14.80 8.05
C SER A 340 -7.61 -15.44 8.95
N LEU A 341 -6.33 -15.22 8.65
CA LEU A 341 -5.19 -15.63 9.48
C LEU A 341 -5.21 -14.95 10.86
N LEU A 342 -5.46 -13.64 10.91
CA LEU A 342 -5.53 -12.91 12.16
C LEU A 342 -6.68 -13.40 13.06
N VAL A 343 -7.82 -13.74 12.48
CA VAL A 343 -8.97 -14.32 13.19
C VAL A 343 -8.62 -15.68 13.81
N SER A 344 -7.73 -16.46 13.21
CA SER A 344 -7.32 -17.75 13.77
C SER A 344 -6.65 -17.64 15.14
N TYR A 345 -5.93 -16.53 15.40
CA TYR A 345 -5.33 -16.23 16.71
C TYR A 345 -6.39 -16.07 17.81
N THR A 346 -7.54 -15.47 17.45
CA THR A 346 -8.62 -15.24 18.42
C THR A 346 -9.29 -16.54 18.85
N ILE A 347 -9.43 -17.48 17.92
CA ILE A 347 -10.02 -18.79 18.19
C ILE A 347 -9.07 -19.66 19.02
N GLY A 348 -7.75 -19.60 18.73
CA GLY A 348 -6.71 -20.33 19.47
C GLY A 348 -6.43 -19.74 20.87
N GLY A 349 -6.42 -18.41 20.99
CA GLY A 349 -6.20 -17.69 22.25
C GLY A 349 -7.35 -17.82 23.25
N SER A 350 -8.59 -17.90 22.76
CA SER A 350 -9.78 -18.11 23.60
C SER A 350 -9.72 -19.44 24.37
N LYS A 351 -9.16 -20.50 23.78
CA LYS A 351 -8.99 -21.79 24.47
C LYS A 351 -7.94 -21.75 25.59
N ASN A 352 -6.92 -20.89 25.49
CA ASN A 352 -5.88 -20.76 26.51
C ASN A 352 -6.27 -19.78 27.64
N LEU A 353 -7.17 -18.83 27.41
CA LEU A 353 -7.69 -17.93 28.45
C LEU A 353 -8.71 -18.62 29.37
N ILE A 354 -9.38 -19.67 28.88
CA ILE A 354 -10.29 -20.49 29.70
C ILE A 354 -9.51 -21.42 30.62
N ASN A 355 -8.29 -21.81 30.26
CA ASN A 355 -7.44 -22.69 31.07
C ASN A 355 -6.51 -21.97 32.10
N CYS A 356 -6.50 -20.64 32.10
CA CYS A 356 -5.74 -19.84 33.06
C CYS A 356 -6.59 -19.20 34.19
N LYS A 357 -7.85 -19.62 34.35
CA LYS A 357 -8.67 -19.26 35.51
C LYS A 357 -8.96 -20.51 36.34
N PHE A 358 -7.92 -21.04 36.95
CA PHE A 358 -8.01 -21.86 38.18
C PHE A 358 -6.70 -21.73 38.93
#